data_24b346e3ae9b2b4530daa730f67a95e3
#
_entry.id   24b346e3ae9b2b4530daa730f67a95e3
#
_cell.length_a   1.000
_cell.length_b   1.000
_cell.length_c   1.000
_cell.angle_alpha   90.00
_cell.angle_beta   90.00
_cell.angle_gamma   90.00
#
_symmetry.space_group_name_H-M   'P 1'
#
loop_
_entity.id
_entity.type
_entity.pdbx_description
1 polymer ?
#
loop_
_entity_poly.entity_id
_entity_poly.type
_entity_poly.pdbx_seq_one_letter_code
_entity_poly.pdbx_strand_id
1 'polypeptide(L)'
;MPLRLQATEDDVYHLMDLKEQYFIMTAICSVAEGISAYFFIYQKRCWDLVYLCTALALAIILLLRQAIKISRRIMEAENFYMALEEDSLAVCQPEKNGHYECCRIFYEEIDRIVEGSRRGIPEFYIVLDENENRESFFLLDEEEQDRTIFLVRSFGFNHQRFTEFYRKLRWNVPGKTRI
;
A
#
# COMPACT_ATOMS: atom_id res chain seq x y z
N MET A 1 25.67 6.37 -6.32
CA MET A 1 24.31 6.94 -6.27
C MET A 1 23.46 6.07 -5.36
N PRO A 2 22.79 6.61 -4.35
CA PRO A 2 21.91 5.83 -3.51
C PRO A 2 20.80 5.21 -4.37
N LEU A 3 20.56 3.92 -4.19
CA LEU A 3 19.47 3.25 -4.88
C LEU A 3 18.16 3.62 -4.18
N ARG A 4 17.29 4.35 -4.86
CA ARG A 4 15.98 4.73 -4.35
C ARG A 4 14.88 3.94 -5.04
N LEU A 5 14.04 3.29 -4.26
CA LEU A 5 12.79 2.67 -4.70
C LEU A 5 11.63 3.57 -4.27
N GLN A 6 10.92 4.08 -5.26
CA GLN A 6 9.78 4.96 -5.09
C GLN A 6 8.76 4.57 -6.14
N ALA A 7 7.47 4.83 -5.89
CA ALA A 7 6.46 4.68 -6.94
C ALA A 7 6.83 5.57 -8.13
N THR A 8 6.69 5.04 -9.33
CA THR A 8 6.85 5.85 -10.54
C THR A 8 5.56 6.57 -10.84
N GLU A 9 5.67 7.65 -11.63
CA GLU A 9 4.48 8.36 -12.15
C GLU A 9 3.55 7.39 -12.90
N ASP A 10 4.11 6.42 -13.64
CA ASP A 10 3.33 5.40 -14.36
C ASP A 10 2.53 4.50 -13.41
N ASP A 11 3.10 4.11 -12.25
CA ASP A 11 2.42 3.28 -11.26
C ASP A 11 1.22 4.04 -10.66
N VAL A 12 1.40 5.32 -10.37
CA VAL A 12 0.34 6.21 -9.84
C VAL A 12 -0.69 6.50 -10.91
N TYR A 13 -0.24 6.78 -12.15
CA TYR A 13 -1.12 7.09 -13.27
C TYR A 13 -2.11 5.96 -13.58
N HIS A 14 -1.63 4.72 -13.60
CA HIS A 14 -2.51 3.56 -13.78
C HIS A 14 -3.57 3.44 -12.67
N LEU A 15 -3.22 3.71 -11.42
CA LEU A 15 -4.18 3.72 -10.31
C LEU A 15 -5.19 4.88 -10.42
N MET A 16 -4.74 6.04 -10.92
CA MET A 16 -5.62 7.19 -11.16
C MET A 16 -6.64 6.91 -12.25
N ASP A 17 -6.21 6.34 -13.38
CA ASP A 17 -7.09 5.93 -14.49
C ASP A 17 -8.14 4.91 -13.99
N LEU A 18 -7.72 3.92 -13.22
CA LEU A 18 -8.61 2.93 -12.65
C LEU A 18 -9.64 3.55 -11.69
N LYS A 19 -9.23 4.54 -10.89
CA LYS A 19 -10.12 5.30 -10.01
C LYS A 19 -11.16 6.08 -10.82
N GLU A 20 -10.74 6.75 -11.89
CA GLU A 20 -11.64 7.50 -12.78
C GLU A 20 -12.68 6.59 -13.41
N GLN A 21 -12.27 5.41 -13.90
CA GLN A 21 -13.21 4.42 -14.44
C GLN A 21 -14.27 3.99 -13.42
N TYR A 22 -13.90 3.77 -12.16
CA TYR A 22 -14.88 3.45 -11.11
C TYR A 22 -15.85 4.60 -10.83
N PHE A 23 -15.39 5.86 -10.89
CA PHE A 23 -16.27 7.03 -10.74
C PHE A 23 -17.24 7.16 -11.91
N ILE A 24 -16.79 6.97 -13.14
CA ILE A 24 -17.64 6.99 -14.34
C ILE A 24 -18.70 5.90 -14.24
N MET A 25 -18.33 4.67 -13.89
CA MET A 25 -19.29 3.57 -13.71
C MET A 25 -20.29 3.86 -12.60
N THR A 26 -19.84 4.47 -11.50
CA THR A 26 -20.74 4.88 -10.41
C THR A 26 -21.74 5.93 -10.89
N ALA A 27 -21.30 6.91 -11.65
CA ALA A 27 -22.19 7.94 -12.23
C ALA A 27 -23.24 7.32 -13.16
N ILE A 28 -22.83 6.40 -14.04
CA ILE A 28 -23.74 5.69 -14.95
C ILE A 28 -24.80 4.90 -14.15
N CYS A 29 -24.38 4.14 -13.14
CA CYS A 29 -25.31 3.38 -12.28
C CYS A 29 -26.27 4.32 -11.51
N SER A 30 -25.79 5.48 -11.05
CA SER A 30 -26.65 6.46 -10.33
C SER A 30 -27.70 7.08 -11.24
N VAL A 31 -27.34 7.38 -12.49
CA VAL A 31 -28.33 7.85 -13.49
C VAL A 31 -29.38 6.77 -13.80
N ALA A 32 -28.93 5.52 -13.99
CA ALA A 32 -29.82 4.40 -14.25
C ALA A 32 -30.78 4.15 -13.06
N GLU A 33 -30.27 4.27 -11.80
CA GLU A 33 -31.08 4.17 -10.60
C GLU A 33 -32.13 5.29 -10.52
N GLY A 34 -31.75 6.54 -10.81
CA GLY A 34 -32.67 7.69 -10.85
C GLY A 34 -33.80 7.49 -11.88
N ILE A 35 -33.47 7.00 -13.09
CA ILE A 35 -34.45 6.67 -14.12
C ILE A 35 -35.40 5.56 -13.65
N SER A 36 -34.84 4.47 -13.09
CA SER A 36 -35.63 3.33 -12.60
C SER A 36 -36.57 3.73 -11.45
N ALA A 37 -36.10 4.59 -10.53
CA ALA A 37 -36.90 5.12 -9.44
C ALA A 37 -38.04 6.03 -9.98
N TYR A 38 -37.76 6.85 -10.98
CA TYR A 38 -38.78 7.68 -11.64
C TYR A 38 -39.88 6.81 -12.23
N PHE A 39 -39.56 5.77 -13.01
CA PHE A 39 -40.54 4.85 -13.57
C PHE A 39 -41.33 4.10 -12.50
N PHE A 40 -40.70 3.72 -11.39
CA PHE A 40 -41.39 3.08 -10.28
C PHE A 40 -42.44 3.98 -9.63
N ILE A 41 -42.16 5.28 -9.51
CA ILE A 41 -43.08 6.24 -8.91
C ILE A 41 -44.27 6.56 -9.83
N TYR A 42 -44.02 6.77 -11.13
CA TYR A 42 -44.98 7.30 -12.09
C TYR A 42 -45.69 6.22 -12.93
N GLN A 43 -45.08 5.05 -13.13
CA GLN A 43 -45.71 3.92 -13.79
C GLN A 43 -46.03 2.84 -12.74
N LYS A 44 -47.13 2.12 -12.93
CA LYS A 44 -47.64 1.10 -12.01
C LYS A 44 -46.52 0.33 -11.29
N ARG A 45 -46.53 0.36 -9.95
CA ARG A 45 -45.62 -0.35 -9.04
C ARG A 45 -45.31 -1.76 -9.53
N CYS A 46 -44.19 -1.94 -10.20
CA CYS A 46 -43.72 -3.24 -10.69
C CYS A 46 -42.62 -3.73 -9.76
N TRP A 47 -42.76 -4.94 -9.22
CA TRP A 47 -41.74 -5.53 -8.33
C TRP A 47 -40.37 -5.67 -8.98
N ASP A 48 -40.35 -5.88 -10.32
CA ASP A 48 -39.09 -5.96 -11.07
C ASP A 48 -38.26 -4.66 -10.99
N LEU A 49 -38.91 -3.50 -10.92
CA LEU A 49 -38.23 -2.23 -10.72
C LEU A 49 -37.62 -2.08 -9.32
N VAL A 50 -38.28 -2.67 -8.30
CA VAL A 50 -37.70 -2.69 -6.94
C VAL A 50 -36.43 -3.52 -6.91
N TYR A 51 -36.45 -4.70 -7.53
CA TYR A 51 -35.25 -5.53 -7.62
C TYR A 51 -34.12 -4.82 -8.40
N LEU A 52 -34.46 -4.15 -9.49
CA LEU A 52 -33.49 -3.38 -10.29
C LEU A 52 -32.85 -2.25 -9.48
N CYS A 53 -33.67 -1.42 -8.80
CA CYS A 53 -33.17 -0.34 -7.94
C CYS A 53 -32.27 -0.90 -6.81
N THR A 54 -32.67 -2.01 -6.17
CA THR A 54 -31.85 -2.63 -5.13
C THR A 54 -30.50 -3.12 -5.67
N ALA A 55 -30.49 -3.74 -6.85
CA ALA A 55 -29.27 -4.22 -7.50
C ALA A 55 -28.34 -3.06 -7.89
N LEU A 56 -28.90 -1.96 -8.42
CA LEU A 56 -28.13 -0.76 -8.77
C LEU A 56 -27.55 -0.09 -7.52
N ALA A 57 -28.31 0.05 -6.46
CA ALA A 57 -27.84 0.60 -5.19
C ALA A 57 -26.66 -0.22 -4.62
N LEU A 58 -26.77 -1.55 -4.63
CA LEU A 58 -25.68 -2.44 -4.23
C LEU A 58 -24.44 -2.27 -5.13
N ALA A 59 -24.63 -2.17 -6.44
CA ALA A 59 -23.53 -1.94 -7.39
C ALA A 59 -22.82 -0.60 -7.11
N ILE A 60 -23.56 0.48 -6.86
CA ILE A 60 -23.02 1.80 -6.51
C ILE A 60 -22.16 1.71 -5.23
N ILE A 61 -22.67 1.05 -4.19
CA ILE A 61 -21.93 0.87 -2.92
C ILE A 61 -20.62 0.12 -3.16
N LEU A 62 -20.65 -0.96 -3.95
CA LEU A 62 -19.45 -1.73 -4.26
C LEU A 62 -18.43 -0.93 -5.08
N LEU A 63 -18.88 -0.17 -6.09
CA LEU A 63 -18.02 0.68 -6.92
C LEU A 63 -17.37 1.79 -6.09
N LEU A 64 -18.13 2.48 -5.25
CA LEU A 64 -17.62 3.51 -4.33
C LEU A 64 -16.58 2.92 -3.37
N ARG A 65 -16.86 1.74 -2.80
CA ARG A 65 -15.90 1.06 -1.92
C ARG A 65 -14.58 0.76 -2.65
N GLN A 66 -14.62 0.35 -3.91
CA GLN A 66 -13.43 0.12 -4.72
C GLN A 66 -12.69 1.44 -5.03
N ALA A 67 -13.40 2.50 -5.39
CA ALA A 67 -12.82 3.81 -5.63
C ALA A 67 -12.10 4.36 -4.39
N ILE A 68 -12.68 4.22 -3.20
CA ILE A 68 -12.06 4.59 -1.91
C ILE A 68 -10.79 3.77 -1.67
N LYS A 69 -10.85 2.45 -1.92
CA LYS A 69 -9.69 1.58 -1.75
C LYS A 69 -8.54 1.95 -2.68
N ILE A 70 -8.85 2.33 -3.92
CA ILE A 70 -7.83 2.78 -4.89
C ILE A 70 -7.28 4.13 -4.48
N SER A 71 -8.12 5.08 -4.01
CA SER A 71 -7.66 6.37 -3.51
C SER A 71 -6.66 6.24 -2.37
N ARG A 72 -6.88 5.30 -1.44
CA ARG A 72 -5.90 4.98 -0.39
C ARG A 72 -4.60 4.46 -0.97
N ARG A 73 -4.65 3.56 -1.94
CA ARG A 73 -3.46 3.01 -2.59
C ARG A 73 -2.63 4.08 -3.32
N ILE A 74 -3.29 5.07 -3.93
CA ILE A 74 -2.61 6.21 -4.55
C ILE A 74 -1.84 6.98 -3.48
N MET A 75 -2.49 7.36 -2.38
CA MET A 75 -1.84 8.07 -1.28
C MET A 75 -0.67 7.25 -0.68
N GLU A 76 -0.87 5.93 -0.50
CA GLU A 76 0.18 5.03 -0.04
C GLU A 76 1.38 5.00 -0.99
N ALA A 77 1.13 5.00 -2.31
CA ALA A 77 2.18 4.99 -3.32
C ALA A 77 2.96 6.31 -3.41
N GLU A 78 2.26 7.46 -3.34
CA GLU A 78 2.88 8.79 -3.48
C GLU A 78 3.91 9.10 -2.39
N ASN A 79 3.68 8.65 -1.17
CA ASN A 79 4.51 8.98 -0.01
C ASN A 79 5.47 7.85 0.39
N PHE A 80 5.35 6.69 -0.22
CA PHE A 80 6.25 5.58 0.05
C PHE A 80 7.61 5.79 -0.61
N TYR A 81 8.67 5.58 0.13
CA TYR A 81 10.01 5.46 -0.44
C TYR A 81 10.89 4.51 0.38
N MET A 82 11.84 3.90 -0.28
CA MET A 82 12.99 3.22 0.31
C MET A 82 14.26 3.69 -0.38
N ALA A 83 15.31 3.91 0.38
CA ALA A 83 16.60 4.30 -0.16
C ALA A 83 17.73 3.51 0.52
N LEU A 84 18.61 2.92 -0.30
CA LEU A 84 19.87 2.36 0.18
C LEU A 84 20.90 3.49 0.18
N GLU A 85 21.29 3.91 1.36
CA GLU A 85 22.38 4.86 1.58
C GLU A 85 23.71 4.11 1.72
N GLU A 86 24.80 4.77 2.03
CA GLU A 86 26.14 4.15 2.12
C GLU A 86 26.22 3.18 3.31
N ASP A 87 25.61 3.53 4.44
CA ASP A 87 25.70 2.87 5.74
C ASP A 87 24.33 2.44 6.29
N SER A 88 23.24 2.85 5.65
CA SER A 88 21.90 2.72 6.19
C SER A 88 20.84 2.48 5.13
N LEU A 89 19.72 1.95 5.58
CA LEU A 89 18.45 1.83 4.87
C LEU A 89 17.48 2.87 5.40
N ALA A 90 17.05 3.80 4.56
CA ALA A 90 15.95 4.70 4.87
C ALA A 90 14.65 4.13 4.30
N VAL A 91 13.61 4.02 5.12
CA VAL A 91 12.28 3.54 4.72
C VAL A 91 11.23 4.51 5.21
N CYS A 92 10.29 4.87 4.37
CA CYS A 92 9.07 5.56 4.75
C CYS A 92 7.90 4.81 4.14
N GLN A 93 7.09 4.16 4.96
CA GLN A 93 6.00 3.29 4.53
C GLN A 93 4.69 3.60 5.25
N PRO A 94 3.52 3.41 4.59
CA PRO A 94 2.24 3.66 5.22
C PRO A 94 1.90 2.58 6.24
N GLU A 95 1.41 3.00 7.38
CA GLU A 95 0.88 2.16 8.44
C GLU A 95 -0.65 1.97 8.32
N LYS A 96 -1.20 1.01 9.10
CA LYS A 96 -2.64 0.66 9.03
C LYS A 96 -3.57 1.83 9.32
N ASN A 97 -3.13 2.82 10.09
CA ASN A 97 -3.96 3.95 10.56
C ASN A 97 -3.87 5.19 9.66
N GLY A 98 -3.20 5.09 8.50
CA GLY A 98 -2.99 6.24 7.61
C GLY A 98 -1.81 7.12 8.02
N HIS A 99 -1.08 6.75 9.06
CA HIS A 99 0.21 7.32 9.42
C HIS A 99 1.32 6.71 8.57
N TYR A 100 2.46 7.40 8.49
CA TYR A 100 3.65 6.90 7.81
C TYR A 100 4.71 6.57 8.85
N GLU A 101 5.21 5.35 8.77
CA GLU A 101 6.35 4.91 9.53
C GLU A 101 7.61 5.24 8.72
N CYS A 102 8.38 6.24 9.16
CA CYS A 102 9.64 6.62 8.53
C CYS A 102 10.77 6.31 9.50
N CYS A 103 11.73 5.52 9.05
CA CYS A 103 12.86 5.10 9.85
C CYS A 103 14.16 5.08 9.03
N ARG A 104 15.28 5.16 9.74
CA ARG A 104 16.63 4.92 9.22
C ARG A 104 17.24 3.78 10.03
N ILE A 105 17.69 2.74 9.35
CA ILE A 105 18.25 1.53 9.95
C ILE A 105 19.68 1.39 9.46
N PHE A 106 20.68 1.40 10.36
CA PHE A 106 22.07 1.22 10.01
C PHE A 106 22.38 -0.26 9.73
N TYR A 107 23.16 -0.54 8.70
CA TYR A 107 23.46 -1.91 8.28
C TYR A 107 24.19 -2.71 9.35
N GLU A 108 25.01 -2.07 10.17
CA GLU A 108 25.75 -2.70 11.28
C GLU A 108 24.82 -3.22 12.39
N GLU A 109 23.66 -2.61 12.55
CA GLU A 109 22.66 -2.99 13.57
C GLU A 109 21.71 -4.10 13.10
N ILE A 110 21.78 -4.49 11.82
CA ILE A 110 20.96 -5.56 11.28
C ILE A 110 21.56 -6.91 11.65
N ASP A 111 20.87 -7.70 12.45
CA ASP A 111 21.26 -9.09 12.72
C ASP A 111 20.98 -9.99 11.51
N ARG A 112 19.76 -9.92 10.97
CA ARG A 112 19.35 -10.71 9.80
C ARG A 112 18.20 -10.09 9.04
N ILE A 113 18.10 -10.47 7.76
CA ILE A 113 16.96 -10.12 6.91
C ILE A 113 16.27 -11.42 6.48
N VAL A 114 14.97 -11.50 6.75
CA VAL A 114 14.15 -12.68 6.44
C VAL A 114 13.16 -12.33 5.35
N GLU A 115 13.19 -13.08 4.26
CA GLU A 115 12.23 -12.93 3.16
C GLU A 115 10.89 -13.55 3.56
N GLY A 116 9.80 -12.86 3.23
CA GLY A 116 8.45 -13.30 3.47
C GLY A 116 7.52 -12.99 2.31
N SER A 117 6.34 -13.56 2.36
CA SER A 117 5.26 -13.24 1.42
C SER A 117 3.92 -13.32 2.14
N ARG A 118 3.13 -12.27 2.03
CA ARG A 118 1.77 -12.24 2.57
C ARG A 118 0.76 -12.09 1.46
N ARG A 119 -0.07 -13.11 1.24
CA ARG A 119 -1.09 -13.15 0.17
C ARG A 119 -0.50 -12.90 -1.23
N GLY A 120 0.71 -13.41 -1.49
CA GLY A 120 1.41 -13.22 -2.76
C GLY A 120 2.09 -11.85 -2.92
N ILE A 121 2.06 -10.98 -1.91
CA ILE A 121 2.79 -9.71 -1.89
C ILE A 121 4.13 -9.95 -1.21
N PRO A 122 5.27 -9.68 -1.87
CA PRO A 122 6.58 -9.85 -1.24
C PRO A 122 6.77 -8.84 -0.12
N GLU A 123 7.34 -9.32 0.97
CA GLU A 123 7.72 -8.54 2.14
C GLU A 123 9.04 -9.08 2.69
N PHE A 124 9.75 -8.28 3.45
CA PHE A 124 10.91 -8.77 4.21
C PHE A 124 10.92 -8.17 5.61
N TYR A 125 11.50 -8.95 6.52
CA TYR A 125 11.64 -8.59 7.92
C TYR A 125 13.10 -8.29 8.19
N ILE A 126 13.39 -7.13 8.76
CA ILE A 126 14.69 -6.75 9.26
C ILE A 126 14.68 -7.02 10.76
N VAL A 127 15.55 -7.90 11.21
CA VAL A 127 15.77 -8.17 12.62
C VAL A 127 17.00 -7.40 13.03
N LEU A 128 16.88 -6.59 14.07
CA LEU A 128 17.95 -5.77 14.61
C LEU A 128 18.64 -6.50 15.77
N ASP A 129 19.93 -6.22 15.95
CA ASP A 129 20.68 -6.67 17.12
C ASP A 129 20.10 -6.11 18.42
N GLU A 130 20.09 -6.87 19.49
CA GLU A 130 19.61 -6.47 20.82
C GLU A 130 20.63 -5.59 21.57
N ASN A 131 21.32 -4.68 20.89
CA ASN A 131 22.29 -3.79 21.51
C ASN A 131 21.61 -2.54 22.08
N GLU A 132 21.96 -2.16 23.31
CA GLU A 132 21.43 -0.97 23.99
C GLU A 132 21.86 0.36 23.31
N ASN A 133 22.94 0.36 22.51
CA ASN A 133 23.49 1.56 21.85
C ASN A 133 23.10 1.60 20.36
N ARG A 134 21.82 1.56 20.05
CA ARG A 134 21.35 1.68 18.67
C ARG A 134 21.37 3.14 18.21
N GLU A 135 21.94 3.36 17.03
CA GLU A 135 21.87 4.64 16.31
C GLU A 135 20.68 4.69 15.34
N SER A 136 20.10 3.53 15.02
CA SER A 136 18.87 3.49 14.22
C SER A 136 17.74 4.20 14.93
N PHE A 137 17.12 5.13 14.23
CA PHE A 137 15.98 5.87 14.78
C PHE A 137 14.72 5.61 13.97
N PHE A 138 13.65 5.44 14.69
CA PHE A 138 12.30 5.38 14.18
C PHE A 138 11.68 6.74 14.49
N LEU A 139 11.08 7.39 13.48
CA LEU A 139 10.31 8.64 13.68
C LEU A 139 8.93 8.32 14.26
N LEU A 140 8.89 7.45 15.28
CA LEU A 140 7.69 6.90 15.88
C LEU A 140 7.64 7.21 17.37
N ASP A 141 6.43 7.09 17.93
CA ASP A 141 6.18 7.29 19.35
C ASP A 141 7.15 6.49 20.23
N GLU A 142 7.49 7.04 21.40
CA GLU A 142 8.48 6.51 22.36
C GLU A 142 8.30 5.02 22.70
N GLU A 143 7.07 4.47 22.60
CA GLU A 143 6.76 3.05 22.84
C GLU A 143 7.28 2.09 21.74
N GLU A 144 7.65 2.59 20.56
CA GLU A 144 8.10 1.76 19.41
C GLU A 144 9.62 1.73 19.25
N GLN A 145 10.38 2.46 20.03
CA GLN A 145 11.85 2.48 19.98
C GLN A 145 12.50 1.14 20.35
N ASP A 146 11.77 0.26 21.04
CA ASP A 146 12.22 -1.09 21.44
C ASP A 146 11.97 -2.20 20.38
N ARG A 147 11.49 -1.84 19.19
CA ARG A 147 11.25 -2.85 18.15
C ARG A 147 12.55 -3.50 17.68
N THR A 148 12.64 -4.81 17.85
CA THR A 148 13.72 -5.64 17.31
C THR A 148 13.44 -6.14 15.89
N ILE A 149 12.20 -6.03 15.41
CA ILE A 149 11.78 -6.51 14.09
C ILE A 149 11.03 -5.42 13.34
N PHE A 150 11.56 -5.07 12.17
CA PHE A 150 10.96 -4.11 11.25
C PHE A 150 10.46 -4.81 9.98
N LEU A 151 9.18 -4.61 9.65
CA LEU A 151 8.56 -5.21 8.47
C LEU A 151 8.53 -4.23 7.31
N VAL A 152 9.15 -4.58 6.20
CA VAL A 152 9.10 -3.82 4.94
C VAL A 152 8.21 -4.52 3.91
N ARG A 153 7.27 -3.78 3.33
CA ARG A 153 6.29 -4.28 2.36
C ARG A 153 6.43 -3.63 1.00
N SER A 154 6.07 -4.35 -0.05
CA SER A 154 6.15 -3.86 -1.44
C SER A 154 4.96 -3.02 -1.91
N PHE A 155 4.13 -2.49 -1.09
CA PHE A 155 2.98 -1.57 -1.35
C PHE A 155 2.58 -1.34 -2.83
N GLY A 156 2.40 -2.41 -3.61
CA GLY A 156 1.97 -2.30 -5.01
C GLY A 156 3.05 -1.99 -6.04
N PHE A 157 4.31 -1.90 -5.63
CA PHE A 157 5.44 -1.78 -6.55
C PHE A 157 5.62 -3.06 -7.36
N ASN A 158 6.13 -2.89 -8.58
CA ASN A 158 6.53 -4.01 -9.42
C ASN A 158 7.41 -4.97 -8.61
N HIS A 159 7.00 -6.25 -8.52
CA HIS A 159 7.71 -7.29 -7.78
C HIS A 159 9.19 -7.38 -8.15
N GLN A 160 9.53 -7.14 -9.43
CA GLN A 160 10.90 -7.17 -9.90
C GLN A 160 11.76 -6.09 -9.25
N ARG A 161 11.26 -4.85 -9.17
CA ARG A 161 11.99 -3.72 -8.56
C ARG A 161 12.19 -3.94 -7.06
N PHE A 162 11.17 -4.44 -6.38
CA PHE A 162 11.27 -4.75 -4.96
C PHE A 162 12.26 -5.89 -4.69
N THR A 163 12.22 -6.96 -5.49
CA THR A 163 13.16 -8.07 -5.40
C THR A 163 14.59 -7.62 -5.72
N GLU A 164 14.76 -6.74 -6.70
CA GLU A 164 16.08 -6.18 -7.03
C GLU A 164 16.61 -5.29 -5.91
N PHE A 165 15.75 -4.48 -5.31
CA PHE A 165 16.08 -3.68 -4.14
C PHE A 165 16.50 -4.55 -2.95
N TYR A 166 15.71 -5.58 -2.64
CA TYR A 166 16.01 -6.56 -1.60
C TYR A 166 17.36 -7.24 -1.83
N ARG A 167 17.63 -7.68 -3.07
CA ARG A 167 18.91 -8.29 -3.42
C ARG A 167 20.08 -7.34 -3.17
N LYS A 168 19.96 -6.06 -3.54
CA LYS A 168 20.99 -5.05 -3.28
C LYS A 168 21.16 -4.75 -1.81
N LEU A 169 20.06 -4.70 -1.04
CA LEU A 169 20.11 -4.58 0.42
C LEU A 169 20.94 -5.72 1.03
N ARG A 170 20.70 -6.96 0.61
CA ARG A 170 21.48 -8.12 1.07
C ARG A 170 22.99 -8.00 0.79
N TRP A 171 23.37 -7.34 -0.29
CA TRP A 171 24.79 -7.09 -0.60
C TRP A 171 25.43 -6.07 0.35
N ASN A 172 24.67 -5.09 0.80
CA ASN A 172 25.14 -4.06 1.71
C ASN A 172 25.24 -4.53 3.17
N VAL A 173 24.58 -5.65 3.51
CA VAL A 173 24.60 -6.28 4.84
C VAL A 173 25.38 -7.60 4.77
N PRO A 174 26.71 -7.58 4.61
CA PRO A 174 27.51 -8.78 4.39
C PRO A 174 27.56 -9.66 5.62
N GLY A 175 27.28 -10.94 5.43
CA GLY A 175 27.47 -11.99 6.40
C GLY A 175 26.34 -12.23 7.40
N LYS A 176 25.35 -11.37 7.48
CA LYS A 176 24.23 -11.47 8.44
C LYS A 176 22.93 -12.06 7.85
N THR A 177 22.97 -12.51 6.61
CA THR A 177 21.79 -13.11 5.96
C THR A 177 21.89 -14.62 6.08
N ARG A 178 21.29 -15.19 7.10
CA ARG A 178 21.05 -16.65 7.18
C ARG A 178 19.72 -16.91 6.49
N ILE A 179 19.76 -17.85 5.54
CA ILE A 179 18.63 -18.47 4.86
C ILE A 179 17.77 -19.22 5.89
#